data_7418bf33f4a9fc4fbc5c160baebbcd31
#
_entry.id   7418bf33f4a9fc4fbc5c160baebbcd31
#
_cell.length_a   1.000
_cell.length_b   1.000
_cell.length_c   1.000
_cell.angle_alpha   90.00
_cell.angle_beta   90.00
_cell.angle_gamma   90.00
#
_symmetry.space_group_name_H-M   'P 1'
#
loop_
_entity.id
_entity.type
_entity.pdbx_description
1 polymer ?
#
loop_
_entity_poly.entity_id
_entity_poly.type
_entity_poly.pdbx_seq_one_letter_code
_entity_poly.pdbx_strand_id
1 'polypeptide(L)'
;MTYRLEFDARALKEWQKLGDTVRLQFKKKLAQVIINPRVEANRLHSLPDCYKIKLRSSGYRLVYQVIEQEVTVFVVAVDKRERELDYRKAEDRLG
;
A
#
# COMPACT_ATOMS: atom_id res chain seq x y z
N MET A 1 4.28 13.17 14.02
CA MET A 1 5.46 12.76 13.24
C MET A 1 5.00 12.20 11.91
N THR A 2 5.67 12.59 10.84
CA THR A 2 5.33 12.15 9.49
C THR A 2 6.31 11.06 9.03
N TYR A 3 5.77 9.95 8.57
CA TYR A 3 6.58 8.86 8.04
C TYR A 3 7.02 9.20 6.62
N ARG A 4 8.17 8.67 6.21
CA ARG A 4 8.61 8.76 4.83
C ARG A 4 7.81 7.78 3.99
N LEU A 5 7.64 8.09 2.71
CA LEU A 5 6.94 7.21 1.77
C LEU A 5 7.97 6.66 0.78
N GLU A 6 8.10 5.35 0.75
CA GLU A 6 8.99 4.67 -0.18
C GLU A 6 8.24 3.54 -0.88
N PHE A 7 8.72 3.15 -2.05
CA PHE A 7 8.09 2.12 -2.85
C PHE A 7 9.07 0.99 -3.14
N ASP A 8 8.60 -0.25 -3.04
CA ASP A 8 9.28 -1.38 -3.67
C ASP A 8 9.37 -1.09 -5.18
N ALA A 9 10.49 -1.44 -5.81
CA ALA A 9 10.72 -1.12 -7.22
C ALA A 9 9.61 -1.66 -8.13
N ARG A 10 9.09 -2.84 -7.82
CA ARG A 10 7.98 -3.44 -8.56
C ARG A 10 6.68 -2.70 -8.32
N ALA A 11 6.45 -2.28 -7.09
CA ALA A 11 5.27 -1.48 -6.74
C ALA A 11 5.32 -0.11 -7.42
N LEU A 12 6.49 0.48 -7.56
CA LEU A 12 6.62 1.75 -8.25
C LEU A 12 6.23 1.63 -9.72
N LYS A 13 6.61 0.54 -10.38
CA LYS A 13 6.21 0.29 -11.76
C LYS A 13 4.70 0.14 -11.88
N GLU A 14 4.08 -0.56 -10.94
CA GLU A 14 2.62 -0.71 -10.89
C GLU A 14 1.94 0.64 -10.69
N TRP A 15 2.50 1.45 -9.80
CA TRP A 15 2.02 2.81 -9.53
C TRP A 15 2.05 3.68 -10.79
N GLN A 16 3.14 3.60 -11.54
CA GLN A 16 3.32 4.41 -12.74
C GLN A 16 2.33 4.03 -13.85
N LYS A 17 1.83 2.81 -13.83
CA LYS A 17 0.83 2.33 -14.80
C LYS A 17 -0.60 2.73 -14.46
N LEU A 18 -0.83 3.27 -13.27
CA LEU A 18 -2.16 3.69 -12.87
C LEU A 18 -2.62 4.91 -13.68
N GLY A 19 -3.92 4.97 -13.97
CA GLY A 19 -4.51 6.18 -14.52
C GLY A 19 -4.44 7.33 -13.52
N ASP A 20 -4.49 8.55 -14.02
CA ASP A 20 -4.32 9.75 -13.19
C ASP A 20 -5.33 9.82 -12.05
N THR A 21 -6.58 9.47 -12.32
CA THR A 21 -7.66 9.53 -11.32
C THR A 21 -7.39 8.57 -10.16
N VAL A 22 -7.02 7.32 -10.47
CA VAL A 22 -6.74 6.30 -9.47
C VAL A 22 -5.51 6.70 -8.65
N ARG A 23 -4.46 7.14 -9.33
CA ARG A 23 -3.23 7.56 -8.67
C ARG A 23 -3.48 8.73 -7.72
N LEU A 24 -4.29 9.70 -8.14
CA LEU A 24 -4.64 10.84 -7.29
C LEU A 24 -5.42 10.41 -6.04
N GLN A 25 -6.33 9.46 -6.19
CA GLN A 25 -7.09 8.93 -5.06
C GLN A 25 -6.16 8.25 -4.05
N PHE A 26 -5.19 7.46 -4.52
CA PHE A 26 -4.20 6.86 -3.64
C PHE A 26 -3.32 7.92 -2.98
N LYS A 27 -2.91 8.95 -3.71
CA LYS A 27 -2.09 10.03 -3.14
C LYS A 27 -2.80 10.69 -1.96
N LYS A 28 -4.08 10.95 -2.08
CA LYS A 28 -4.86 11.56 -1.00
C LYS A 28 -4.90 10.66 0.23
N LYS A 29 -5.08 9.36 0.04
CA LYS A 29 -5.10 8.42 1.14
C LYS A 29 -3.71 8.23 1.76
N LEU A 30 -2.67 8.20 0.95
CA LEU A 30 -1.30 8.09 1.43
C LEU A 30 -0.88 9.31 2.23
N ALA A 31 -1.37 10.49 1.88
CA ALA A 31 -1.10 11.71 2.65
C ALA A 31 -1.60 11.59 4.09
N GLN A 32 -2.69 10.87 4.32
CA GLN A 32 -3.22 10.60 5.65
C GLN A 32 -2.46 9.46 6.32
N VAL A 33 -2.11 8.44 5.56
CA VAL A 33 -1.42 7.25 6.06
C VAL A 33 -0.03 7.59 6.60
N ILE A 34 0.71 8.47 5.96
CA ILE A 34 2.05 8.82 6.44
C ILE A 34 2.01 9.61 7.76
N ILE A 35 0.85 10.16 8.13
CA ILE A 35 0.67 10.81 9.43
C ILE A 35 0.29 9.78 10.49
N ASN A 36 -0.58 8.84 10.15
CA ASN A 36 -1.03 7.78 11.05
C ASN A 36 -1.17 6.47 10.27
N PRO A 37 -0.07 5.71 10.12
CA PRO A 37 -0.08 4.54 9.22
C PRO A 37 -0.74 3.30 9.79
N ARG A 38 -0.92 3.21 11.09
CA ARG A 38 -1.48 2.00 11.71
C ARG A 38 -2.99 2.10 11.84
N VAL A 39 -3.67 1.99 10.70
CA VAL A 39 -5.14 2.01 10.63
C VAL A 39 -5.62 0.58 10.85
N GLU A 40 -6.03 0.26 12.06
CA GLU A 40 -6.36 -1.10 12.49
C GLU A 40 -7.42 -1.78 11.61
N ALA A 41 -8.41 -1.02 11.18
CA ALA A 41 -9.47 -1.55 10.31
C ALA A 41 -8.94 -2.10 8.99
N ASN A 42 -7.76 -1.66 8.56
CA ASN A 42 -7.17 -2.04 7.29
C ASN A 42 -5.99 -2.99 7.43
N ARG A 43 -5.75 -3.48 8.63
CA ARG A 43 -4.63 -4.37 8.91
C ARG A 43 -4.77 -5.70 8.20
N LEU A 44 -3.65 -6.17 7.64
CA LEU A 44 -3.56 -7.52 7.06
C LEU A 44 -2.98 -8.46 8.10
N HIS A 45 -3.80 -9.40 8.57
CA HIS A 45 -3.40 -10.29 9.66
C HIS A 45 -2.38 -11.34 9.22
N SER A 46 -2.29 -11.62 7.93
CA SER A 46 -1.36 -12.61 7.41
C SER A 46 0.06 -12.09 7.20
N LEU A 47 0.25 -10.77 7.26
CA LEU A 47 1.56 -10.14 7.02
C LEU A 47 1.88 -9.18 8.16
N PRO A 48 3.08 -9.27 8.76
CA PRO A 48 3.43 -8.41 9.89
C PRO A 48 3.54 -6.95 9.47
N ASP A 49 2.93 -6.07 10.24
CA ASP A 49 2.97 -4.62 10.07
C ASP A 49 2.45 -4.13 8.71
N CYS A 50 1.62 -4.92 8.06
CA CYS A 50 1.08 -4.59 6.74
C CYS A 50 -0.39 -4.17 6.81
N TYR A 51 -0.73 -3.23 5.94
CA TYR A 51 -2.06 -2.64 5.85
C TYR A 51 -2.43 -2.48 4.39
N LYS A 52 -3.71 -2.34 4.12
CA LYS A 52 -4.20 -2.12 2.76
C LYS A 52 -4.92 -0.78 2.64
N ILE A 53 -4.87 -0.22 1.45
CA ILE A 53 -5.73 0.87 1.04
C ILE A 53 -6.56 0.34 -0.12
N LYS A 54 -7.88 0.46 -0.01
CA LYS A 54 -8.79 -0.10 -0.98
C LYS A 54 -9.60 1.02 -1.63
N LEU A 55 -9.60 1.06 -2.95
CA LEU A 55 -10.46 1.98 -3.71
C LEU A 55 -11.65 1.19 -4.23
N ARG A 56 -12.81 1.41 -3.60
CA ARG A 56 -14.00 0.61 -3.87
C ARG A 56 -14.51 0.76 -5.29
N SER A 57 -14.52 1.99 -5.81
CA SER A 57 -15.10 2.25 -7.13
C SER A 57 -14.31 1.64 -8.27
N SER A 58 -12.98 1.65 -8.17
CA SER A 58 -12.11 1.14 -9.23
C SER A 58 -11.65 -0.30 -9.00
N GLY A 59 -11.77 -0.79 -7.77
CA GLY A 59 -11.30 -2.13 -7.40
C GLY A 59 -9.80 -2.23 -7.19
N TYR A 60 -9.07 -1.12 -7.23
CA TYR A 60 -7.64 -1.13 -6.96
C TYR A 60 -7.34 -1.22 -5.49
N ARG A 61 -6.21 -1.86 -5.17
CA ARG A 61 -5.69 -2.00 -3.81
C ARG A 61 -4.22 -1.67 -3.77
N LEU A 62 -3.80 -1.14 -2.64
CA LEU A 62 -2.40 -0.86 -2.35
C LEU A 62 -2.08 -1.49 -1.00
N VAL A 63 -0.97 -2.23 -0.93
CA VAL A 63 -0.49 -2.82 0.31
C VAL A 63 0.78 -2.09 0.72
N TYR A 64 0.85 -1.68 1.98
CA TYR A 64 2.05 -1.05 2.53
C TYR A 64 2.45 -1.70 3.83
N GLN A 65 3.75 -1.61 4.14
CA GLN A 65 4.31 -2.08 5.41
C GLN A 65 4.82 -0.88 6.20
N VAL A 66 4.57 -0.88 7.50
CA VAL A 66 5.08 0.15 8.40
C VAL A 66 6.42 -0.33 8.95
N ILE A 67 7.48 0.42 8.70
CA ILE A 67 8.82 0.13 9.19
C ILE A 67 9.17 1.17 10.24
N GLU A 68 8.90 0.84 11.50
CA GLU A 68 9.05 1.79 12.60
C GLU A 68 10.48 2.29 12.78
N GLN A 69 11.45 1.40 12.65
CA GLN A 69 12.86 1.76 12.84
C GLN A 69 13.34 2.79 11.83
N GLU A 70 12.71 2.82 10.66
CA GLU A 70 13.06 3.75 9.59
C GLU A 70 12.07 4.90 9.47
N VAL A 71 11.02 4.89 10.27
CA VAL A 71 9.92 5.85 10.21
C VAL A 71 9.41 5.95 8.77
N THR A 72 9.14 4.79 8.17
CA THR A 72 8.82 4.67 6.74
C THR A 72 7.53 3.88 6.53
N VAL A 73 6.71 4.37 5.60
CA VAL A 73 5.61 3.63 5.00
C VAL A 73 6.14 3.11 3.67
N PHE A 74 6.26 1.80 3.56
CA PHE A 74 6.85 1.14 2.40
C PHE A 74 5.75 0.49 1.57
N VAL A 75 5.52 1.01 0.36
CA VAL A 75 4.49 0.47 -0.55
C VAL A 75 5.03 -0.79 -1.20
N VAL A 76 4.39 -1.91 -0.92
CA VAL A 76 4.84 -3.24 -1.34
C VAL A 76 4.21 -3.66 -2.67
N ALA A 77 2.94 -3.35 -2.87
CA ALA A 77 2.22 -3.77 -4.05
C ALA A 77 1.06 -2.82 -4.34
N VAL A 78 0.79 -2.61 -5.63
CA VAL A 78 -0.36 -1.86 -6.11
C VAL A 78 -0.97 -2.66 -7.23
N ASP A 79 -2.23 -3.07 -7.10
CA ASP A 79 -2.86 -3.85 -8.15
C ASP A 79 -4.38 -3.73 -8.10
N LYS A 80 -5.01 -4.17 -9.17
CA LYS A 80 -6.45 -4.27 -9.21
C LYS A 80 -6.86 -5.54 -8.46
N ARG A 81 -7.97 -5.48 -7.74
CA ARG A 81 -8.44 -6.62 -6.96
C ARG A 81 -8.71 -7.82 -7.85
N GLU A 82 -7.94 -8.89 -7.63
CA GLU A 82 -8.17 -10.18 -8.25
C GLU A 82 -8.07 -11.26 -7.18
N ARG A 83 -9.10 -11.34 -6.34
CA ARG A 83 -9.19 -12.31 -5.24
C ARG A 83 -8.04 -12.11 -4.25
N GLU A 84 -7.17 -13.11 -4.09
CA GLU A 84 -6.07 -13.07 -3.13
C GLU A 84 -4.70 -12.82 -3.77
N LEU A 85 -4.66 -12.58 -5.08
CA LEU A 85 -3.38 -12.46 -5.80
C LEU A 85 -2.56 -11.26 -5.34
N ASP A 86 -3.21 -10.17 -4.99
CA ASP A 86 -2.53 -8.97 -4.50
C ASP A 86 -1.81 -9.23 -3.17
N TYR A 87 -2.40 -10.04 -2.30
CA TYR A 87 -1.78 -10.38 -1.01
C TYR A 87 -0.61 -11.34 -1.17
N ARG A 88 -0.72 -12.29 -2.10
CA ARG A 88 0.38 -13.19 -2.42
C ARG A 88 1.57 -12.42 -2.99
N LYS A 89 1.29 -11.43 -3.81
CA LYS A 89 2.33 -10.57 -4.37
C LYS A 89 3.08 -9.84 -3.25
N ALA A 90 2.37 -9.30 -2.28
CA ALA A 90 2.96 -8.63 -1.14
C ALA A 90 3.80 -9.61 -0.30
N GLU A 91 3.28 -10.80 -0.06
CA GLU A 91 3.97 -11.87 0.66
C GLU A 91 5.29 -12.23 -0.01
N ASP A 92 5.26 -12.44 -1.33
CA ASP A 92 6.45 -12.79 -2.10
C ASP A 92 7.51 -11.69 -2.05
N ARG A 93 7.07 -10.43 -2.07
CA ARG A 93 7.99 -9.29 -2.06
C ARG A 93 8.62 -9.04 -0.70
N LEU A 94 7.93 -9.38 0.37
CA LEU A 94 8.41 -9.18 1.74
C LEU A 94 9.18 -10.38 2.27
N GLY A 95 8.90 -11.53 1.75
CA GLY A 95 9.42 -12.74 2.27
C GLY A 95 10.53 -13.40 1.55
#